data_274e902127f24f8dd08335361007e404
#
_entry.id   274e902127f24f8dd08335361007e404
#
_cell.length_a   1.000
_cell.length_b   1.000
_cell.length_c   1.000
_cell.angle_alpha   90.00
_cell.angle_beta   90.00
_cell.angle_gamma   90.00
#
_symmetry.space_group_name_H-M   'P 1'
#
loop_
_entity.id
_entity.type
_entity.pdbx_description
1 polymer ?
#
loop_
_entity_poly.entity_id
_entity_poly.type
_entity_poly.pdbx_seq_one_letter_code
_entity_poly.pdbx_strand_id
1 'polypeptide(L)'
;MPNQSSIFCQITATLFHPEFSRCVRLFPTTRRTKGLSEYDHFLALCFGQLTYRESLRDIVICLKSQEALQYHLGFRGKITRTNLAYANRNRDWRLFQGVAEILMRRAARLYADSPFDPDLPQMAFALDSSIISLSLKIFPWGFYARSKQAALKLHLMLSLQGHLPAWAAITEAHFPDMKILDRIPIHPGFFFIMDRGYLDFLRLYRIDQAHGFFVVRSKHHVKFSLVESRPVPKEQNLRADQTVKLKSAWSKKKFPRPLRRVTVYDPEHKLFLVLLTNNFQLPAPVIAELYRRRWQVELFFKWIKQHLKIPGFYGHSENAVRCQIWSAVCTYLMVAILKKELGISKTLYEILQIISVNAFEQMPLAELLAENDQITQQDDYQKLFMFNHN
;
A
#
# COMPACT_ATOMS: atom_id res chain seq x y z
N MET A 1 7.95 -39.26 -5.70
CA MET A 1 8.06 -37.85 -6.11
C MET A 1 8.31 -37.04 -4.85
N PRO A 2 9.25 -36.10 -4.80
CA PRO A 2 9.41 -35.25 -3.62
C PRO A 2 8.09 -34.52 -3.37
N ASN A 3 7.62 -34.54 -2.13
CA ASN A 3 6.38 -33.86 -1.67
C ASN A 3 6.49 -32.36 -2.02
N GLN A 4 5.89 -31.95 -3.14
CA GLN A 4 5.83 -30.55 -3.49
C GLN A 4 4.90 -29.83 -2.52
N SER A 5 5.36 -28.74 -1.96
CA SER A 5 4.54 -27.91 -1.06
C SER A 5 3.39 -27.25 -1.84
N SER A 6 2.24 -27.09 -1.21
CA SER A 6 1.09 -26.41 -1.83
C SER A 6 1.44 -24.99 -2.27
N ILE A 7 0.73 -24.46 -3.27
CA ILE A 7 0.84 -23.06 -3.71
C ILE A 7 0.73 -22.09 -2.53
N PHE A 8 -0.25 -22.32 -1.66
CA PHE A 8 -0.41 -21.50 -0.45
C PHE A 8 0.83 -21.54 0.46
N CYS A 9 1.41 -22.73 0.67
CA CYS A 9 2.62 -22.87 1.50
C CYS A 9 3.83 -22.17 0.88
N GLN A 10 4.00 -22.24 -0.44
CA GLN A 10 5.07 -21.53 -1.14
C GLN A 10 4.96 -20.01 -0.98
N ILE A 11 3.73 -19.47 -1.04
CA ILE A 11 3.48 -18.03 -0.83
C ILE A 11 3.83 -17.64 0.60
N THR A 12 3.36 -18.39 1.59
CA THR A 12 3.57 -18.06 3.01
C THR A 12 5.00 -18.30 3.48
N ALA A 13 5.77 -19.14 2.77
CA ALA A 13 7.19 -19.36 3.02
C ALA A 13 8.06 -18.11 2.73
N THR A 14 7.53 -17.11 2.01
CA THR A 14 8.20 -15.80 1.88
C THR A 14 8.38 -15.09 3.23
N LEU A 15 7.58 -15.43 4.22
CA LEU A 15 7.75 -14.97 5.60
C LEU A 15 8.54 -16.01 6.39
N PHE A 16 9.78 -15.70 6.74
CA PHE A 16 10.60 -16.58 7.54
C PHE A 16 10.04 -16.76 8.95
N HIS A 17 9.89 -18.00 9.37
CA HIS A 17 9.34 -18.35 10.68
C HIS A 17 10.07 -17.67 11.87
N PRO A 18 11.39 -17.52 11.91
CA PRO A 18 12.11 -16.78 12.95
C PRO A 18 11.71 -15.30 13.03
N GLU A 19 11.46 -14.65 11.88
CA GLU A 19 11.02 -13.26 11.84
C GLU A 19 9.61 -13.10 12.39
N PHE A 20 8.70 -14.01 12.03
CA PHE A 20 7.35 -14.06 12.62
C PHE A 20 7.42 -14.25 14.13
N SER A 21 8.21 -15.23 14.60
CA SER A 21 8.41 -15.51 16.03
C SER A 21 8.97 -14.30 16.80
N ARG A 22 9.81 -13.47 16.16
CA ARG A 22 10.25 -12.20 16.72
C ARG A 22 9.09 -11.23 16.96
N CYS A 23 8.18 -11.10 16.01
CA CYS A 23 6.98 -10.27 16.16
C CYS A 23 6.08 -10.80 17.29
N VAL A 24 5.91 -12.12 17.42
CA VAL A 24 5.16 -12.72 18.52
C VAL A 24 5.75 -12.36 19.90
N ARG A 25 7.08 -12.36 20.02
CA ARG A 25 7.76 -11.95 21.28
C ARG A 25 7.57 -10.48 21.61
N LEU A 26 7.51 -9.60 20.59
CA LEU A 26 7.29 -8.15 20.77
C LEU A 26 5.86 -7.84 21.18
N PHE A 27 4.89 -8.62 20.69
CA PHE A 27 3.47 -8.43 20.95
C PHE A 27 2.84 -9.72 21.50
N PRO A 28 3.19 -10.10 22.74
CA PRO A 28 2.75 -11.35 23.32
C PRO A 28 1.24 -11.34 23.53
N THR A 29 0.60 -12.46 23.24
CA THR A 29 -0.84 -12.65 23.49
C THR A 29 -1.07 -12.82 24.98
N THR A 30 -1.82 -11.93 25.61
CA THR A 30 -2.17 -12.00 27.04
C THR A 30 -3.10 -13.16 27.38
N ARG A 31 -3.95 -13.55 26.40
CA ARG A 31 -4.88 -14.68 26.55
C ARG A 31 -4.66 -15.66 25.40
N ARG A 32 -4.02 -16.79 25.69
CA ARG A 32 -3.76 -17.84 24.70
C ARG A 32 -5.07 -18.43 24.16
N THR A 33 -5.18 -18.58 22.87
CA THR A 33 -6.24 -19.33 22.20
C THR A 33 -5.85 -20.82 22.22
N LYS A 34 -6.58 -21.64 22.97
CA LYS A 34 -6.29 -23.06 23.05
C LYS A 34 -6.36 -23.72 21.68
N GLY A 35 -5.27 -24.38 21.27
CA GLY A 35 -5.21 -25.15 20.02
C GLY A 35 -5.11 -24.31 18.74
N LEU A 36 -4.83 -22.97 18.82
CA LEU A 36 -4.59 -22.13 17.66
C LEU A 36 -3.37 -21.21 17.92
N SER A 37 -2.26 -21.43 17.23
CA SER A 37 -1.07 -20.58 17.33
C SER A 37 -1.28 -19.21 16.70
N GLU A 38 -0.39 -18.26 16.99
CA GLU A 38 -0.37 -16.94 16.32
C GLU A 38 -0.12 -17.11 14.82
N TYR A 39 0.72 -18.07 14.45
CA TYR A 39 1.03 -18.37 13.06
C TYR A 39 -0.16 -18.98 12.33
N ASP A 40 -0.87 -19.94 12.93
CA ASP A 40 -2.11 -20.50 12.35
C ASP A 40 -3.17 -19.42 12.12
N HIS A 41 -3.28 -18.46 13.05
CA HIS A 41 -4.19 -17.32 12.91
C HIS A 41 -3.79 -16.44 11.71
N PHE A 42 -2.49 -16.11 11.59
CA PHE A 42 -1.96 -15.34 10.46
C PHE A 42 -2.22 -16.07 9.12
N LEU A 43 -1.89 -17.36 9.05
CA LEU A 43 -2.13 -18.18 7.87
C LEU A 43 -3.61 -18.21 7.47
N ALA A 44 -4.51 -18.38 8.45
CA ALA A 44 -5.95 -18.43 8.18
C ALA A 44 -6.48 -17.11 7.59
N LEU A 45 -5.99 -15.97 8.09
CA LEU A 45 -6.35 -14.67 7.53
C LEU A 45 -5.76 -14.47 6.12
N CYS A 46 -4.50 -14.85 5.90
CA CYS A 46 -3.88 -14.79 4.56
C CYS A 46 -4.59 -15.71 3.57
N PHE A 47 -4.97 -16.92 3.99
CA PHE A 47 -5.78 -17.84 3.18
C PHE A 47 -7.10 -17.19 2.77
N GLY A 48 -7.79 -16.56 3.72
CA GLY A 48 -9.04 -15.84 3.43
C GLY A 48 -8.88 -14.72 2.42
N GLN A 49 -7.74 -13.99 2.46
CA GLN A 49 -7.43 -12.95 1.48
C GLN A 49 -7.11 -13.54 0.09
N LEU A 50 -6.22 -14.52 0.02
CA LEU A 50 -5.77 -15.13 -1.24
C LEU A 50 -6.88 -15.86 -1.98
N THR A 51 -7.83 -16.46 -1.25
CA THR A 51 -8.92 -17.26 -1.84
C THR A 51 -10.28 -16.54 -1.82
N TYR A 52 -10.28 -15.24 -1.57
CA TYR A 52 -11.49 -14.37 -1.57
C TYR A 52 -12.63 -14.86 -0.66
N ARG A 53 -12.31 -15.45 0.52
CA ARG A 53 -13.36 -15.86 1.47
C ARG A 53 -14.04 -14.66 2.11
N GLU A 54 -15.34 -14.74 2.30
CA GLU A 54 -16.15 -13.61 2.77
C GLU A 54 -16.33 -13.61 4.29
N SER A 55 -16.16 -14.76 4.93
CA SER A 55 -16.34 -14.91 6.37
C SER A 55 -15.37 -15.90 6.99
N LEU A 56 -15.21 -15.84 8.33
CA LEU A 56 -14.49 -16.89 9.09
C LEU A 56 -15.11 -18.27 8.90
N ARG A 57 -16.42 -18.33 8.63
CA ARG A 57 -17.10 -19.61 8.39
C ARG A 57 -16.61 -20.22 7.07
N ASP A 58 -16.49 -19.41 6.03
CA ASP A 58 -16.03 -19.88 4.71
C ASP A 58 -14.58 -20.35 4.78
N ILE A 59 -13.72 -19.59 5.47
CA ILE A 59 -12.33 -20.01 5.73
C ILE A 59 -12.29 -21.38 6.38
N VAL A 60 -13.10 -21.59 7.44
CA VAL A 60 -13.12 -22.86 8.18
C VAL A 60 -13.68 -24.00 7.32
N ILE A 61 -14.73 -23.76 6.55
CA ILE A 61 -15.33 -24.78 5.67
C ILE A 61 -14.29 -25.21 4.61
N CYS A 62 -13.65 -24.26 3.95
CA CYS A 62 -12.65 -24.55 2.92
C CYS A 62 -11.41 -25.28 3.48
N LEU A 63 -10.91 -24.87 4.64
CA LEU A 63 -9.79 -25.56 5.28
C LEU A 63 -10.17 -26.96 5.77
N LYS A 64 -11.40 -27.17 6.26
CA LYS A 64 -11.88 -28.48 6.66
C LYS A 64 -12.10 -29.43 5.50
N SER A 65 -12.55 -28.94 4.34
CA SER A 65 -12.69 -29.80 3.15
C SER A 65 -11.35 -30.42 2.70
N GLN A 66 -10.24 -29.83 3.16
CA GLN A 66 -8.87 -30.25 2.90
C GLN A 66 -8.14 -30.67 4.19
N GLU A 67 -8.84 -31.34 5.11
CA GLU A 67 -8.29 -31.67 6.43
C GLU A 67 -6.99 -32.48 6.35
N ALA A 68 -6.90 -33.42 5.42
CA ALA A 68 -5.67 -34.18 5.14
C ALA A 68 -4.48 -33.32 4.68
N LEU A 69 -4.75 -32.17 4.07
CA LEU A 69 -3.71 -31.27 3.55
C LEU A 69 -3.35 -30.14 4.53
N GLN A 70 -4.08 -29.97 5.64
CA GLN A 70 -3.85 -28.84 6.57
C GLN A 70 -2.39 -28.75 7.03
N TYR A 71 -1.77 -29.90 7.31
CA TYR A 71 -0.36 -29.95 7.68
C TYR A 71 0.56 -29.44 6.56
N HIS A 72 0.28 -29.79 5.31
CA HIS A 72 1.03 -29.36 4.13
C HIS A 72 0.75 -27.88 3.76
N LEU A 73 -0.36 -27.32 4.23
CA LEU A 73 -0.67 -25.90 4.15
C LEU A 73 0.03 -25.06 5.24
N GLY A 74 0.76 -25.71 6.15
CA GLY A 74 1.49 -25.05 7.23
C GLY A 74 0.72 -24.92 8.55
N PHE A 75 -0.54 -25.37 8.62
CA PHE A 75 -1.31 -25.33 9.86
C PHE A 75 -0.88 -26.42 10.83
N ARG A 76 -0.80 -26.09 12.11
CA ARG A 76 -0.45 -27.02 13.20
C ARG A 76 -1.53 -27.12 14.26
N GLY A 77 -2.47 -26.19 14.27
CA GLY A 77 -3.56 -26.14 15.23
C GLY A 77 -4.93 -26.44 14.61
N LYS A 78 -5.92 -26.69 15.46
CA LYS A 78 -7.31 -26.91 15.03
C LYS A 78 -7.97 -25.57 14.63
N ILE A 79 -8.28 -25.42 13.36
CA ILE A 79 -8.93 -24.23 12.84
C ILE A 79 -10.44 -24.35 13.01
N THR A 80 -11.01 -23.53 13.91
CA THR A 80 -12.45 -23.43 14.14
C THR A 80 -12.90 -21.98 14.08
N ARG A 81 -14.17 -21.76 13.72
CA ARG A 81 -14.75 -20.40 13.70
C ARG A 81 -14.60 -19.70 15.04
N THR A 82 -14.85 -20.40 16.15
CA THR A 82 -14.75 -19.86 17.51
C THR A 82 -13.32 -19.44 17.84
N ASN A 83 -12.32 -20.29 17.54
CA ASN A 83 -10.92 -19.99 17.81
C ASN A 83 -10.43 -18.81 16.96
N LEU A 84 -10.79 -18.73 15.68
CA LEU A 84 -10.44 -17.60 14.81
C LEU A 84 -11.12 -16.30 15.28
N ALA A 85 -12.40 -16.34 15.62
CA ALA A 85 -13.13 -15.18 16.13
C ALA A 85 -12.54 -14.66 17.45
N TYR A 86 -12.18 -15.59 18.36
CA TYR A 86 -11.52 -15.25 19.61
C TYR A 86 -10.13 -14.65 19.37
N ALA A 87 -9.33 -15.24 18.47
CA ALA A 87 -8.01 -14.73 18.11
C ALA A 87 -8.11 -13.33 17.49
N ASN A 88 -8.99 -13.11 16.53
CA ASN A 88 -9.26 -11.80 15.92
C ASN A 88 -9.61 -10.72 16.96
N ARG A 89 -10.34 -11.08 18.01
CA ARG A 89 -10.75 -10.15 19.05
C ARG A 89 -9.65 -9.81 20.04
N ASN A 90 -8.79 -10.80 20.39
CA ASN A 90 -7.93 -10.73 21.58
C ASN A 90 -6.43 -10.70 21.29
N ARG A 91 -5.97 -11.10 20.10
CA ARG A 91 -4.54 -11.01 19.73
C ARG A 91 -4.23 -9.62 19.26
N ASP A 92 -3.12 -9.08 19.74
CA ASP A 92 -2.68 -7.73 19.38
C ASP A 92 -2.45 -7.59 17.86
N TRP A 93 -3.17 -6.70 17.21
CA TRP A 93 -3.06 -6.40 15.78
C TRP A 93 -1.66 -5.90 15.39
N ARG A 94 -0.89 -5.34 16.34
CA ARG A 94 0.47 -4.87 16.12
C ARG A 94 1.43 -5.99 15.73
N LEU A 95 1.11 -7.24 16.07
CA LEU A 95 1.80 -8.41 15.55
C LEU A 95 1.80 -8.41 14.02
N PHE A 96 0.62 -8.23 13.41
CA PHE A 96 0.47 -8.22 11.95
C PHE A 96 1.10 -7.00 11.31
N GLN A 97 1.06 -5.85 11.97
CA GLN A 97 1.82 -4.67 11.55
C GLN A 97 3.31 -4.95 11.51
N GLY A 98 3.87 -5.54 12.56
CA GLY A 98 5.30 -5.89 12.62
C GLY A 98 5.71 -6.84 11.50
N VAL A 99 4.85 -7.81 11.17
CA VAL A 99 5.06 -8.71 10.02
C VAL A 99 5.06 -7.92 8.71
N ALA A 100 4.09 -7.02 8.51
CA ALA A 100 4.04 -6.18 7.31
C ALA A 100 5.29 -5.31 7.17
N GLU A 101 5.81 -4.73 8.26
CA GLU A 101 7.05 -3.94 8.25
C GLU A 101 8.28 -4.78 7.85
N ILE A 102 8.35 -6.04 8.26
CA ILE A 102 9.40 -6.97 7.82
C ILE A 102 9.31 -7.22 6.32
N LEU A 103 8.10 -7.54 5.84
CA LEU A 103 7.85 -7.79 4.42
C LEU A 103 8.11 -6.53 3.57
N MET A 104 7.74 -5.33 4.04
CA MET A 104 8.07 -4.07 3.36
C MET A 104 9.56 -3.89 3.19
N ARG A 105 10.36 -4.14 4.23
CA ARG A 105 11.84 -4.04 4.15
C ARG A 105 12.43 -5.07 3.18
N ARG A 106 11.92 -6.30 3.16
CA ARG A 106 12.34 -7.34 2.21
C ARG A 106 11.99 -6.94 0.78
N ALA A 107 10.76 -6.55 0.53
CA ALA A 107 10.30 -6.09 -0.77
C ALA A 107 11.12 -4.89 -1.27
N ALA A 108 11.39 -3.89 -0.43
CA ALA A 108 12.21 -2.74 -0.79
C ALA A 108 13.61 -3.14 -1.28
N ARG A 109 14.26 -4.12 -0.63
CA ARG A 109 15.57 -4.63 -1.06
C ARG A 109 15.51 -5.34 -2.41
N LEU A 110 14.50 -6.20 -2.61
CA LEU A 110 14.33 -6.96 -3.85
C LEU A 110 14.01 -6.07 -5.06
N TYR A 111 13.34 -4.95 -4.84
CA TYR A 111 12.95 -4.01 -5.88
C TYR A 111 13.93 -2.85 -6.06
N ALA A 112 15.01 -2.77 -5.27
CA ALA A 112 16.00 -1.70 -5.34
C ALA A 112 16.64 -1.58 -6.74
N ASP A 113 16.89 -2.72 -7.40
CA ASP A 113 17.48 -2.78 -8.75
C ASP A 113 16.43 -2.86 -9.87
N SER A 114 15.16 -2.62 -9.55
CA SER A 114 14.11 -2.61 -10.58
C SER A 114 14.28 -1.42 -11.51
N PRO A 115 14.01 -1.57 -12.81
CA PRO A 115 14.05 -0.45 -13.75
C PRO A 115 13.20 0.71 -13.23
N PHE A 116 13.80 1.87 -13.18
CA PHE A 116 13.16 3.11 -12.78
C PHE A 116 13.66 4.22 -13.71
N ASP A 117 12.83 5.22 -13.91
CA ASP A 117 13.17 6.35 -14.77
C ASP A 117 14.46 7.02 -14.25
N PRO A 118 15.55 7.07 -15.06
CA PRO A 118 16.84 7.57 -14.61
C PRO A 118 16.81 9.06 -14.19
N ASP A 119 15.84 9.81 -14.69
CA ASP A 119 15.67 11.22 -14.37
C ASP A 119 14.99 11.46 -13.03
N LEU A 120 14.41 10.40 -12.43
CA LEU A 120 13.69 10.49 -11.17
C LEU A 120 14.54 10.04 -9.97
N PRO A 121 14.35 10.66 -8.80
CA PRO A 121 15.02 10.22 -7.57
C PRO A 121 14.57 8.81 -7.18
N GLN A 122 15.50 7.89 -6.97
CA GLN A 122 15.20 6.50 -6.59
C GLN A 122 14.42 6.39 -5.27
N MET A 123 14.64 7.30 -4.32
CA MET A 123 13.96 7.33 -3.02
C MET A 123 12.75 8.29 -3.03
N ALA A 124 11.90 8.18 -4.05
CA ALA A 124 10.67 8.95 -4.19
C ALA A 124 9.46 8.15 -3.70
N PHE A 125 8.66 8.77 -2.84
CA PHE A 125 7.52 8.15 -2.19
C PHE A 125 6.26 8.99 -2.36
N ALA A 126 5.19 8.39 -2.87
CA ALA A 126 3.86 8.98 -2.84
C ALA A 126 3.23 8.74 -1.47
N LEU A 127 2.81 9.81 -0.81
CA LEU A 127 2.13 9.75 0.49
C LEU A 127 0.67 10.12 0.30
N ASP A 128 -0.23 9.22 0.70
CA ASP A 128 -1.67 9.46 0.64
C ASP A 128 -2.40 8.64 1.71
N SER A 129 -3.70 8.88 1.84
CA SER A 129 -4.56 8.17 2.77
C SER A 129 -5.87 7.78 2.11
N SER A 130 -6.44 6.66 2.56
CA SER A 130 -7.74 6.22 2.08
C SER A 130 -8.65 5.82 3.22
N ILE A 131 -9.92 6.24 3.12
CA ILE A 131 -10.96 5.88 4.09
C ILE A 131 -11.43 4.45 3.80
N ILE A 132 -11.48 3.64 4.85
CA ILE A 132 -12.07 2.31 4.87
C ILE A 132 -13.40 2.45 5.59
N SER A 133 -14.48 2.48 4.81
CA SER A 133 -15.85 2.64 5.33
C SER A 133 -16.32 1.37 6.05
N LEU A 134 -17.00 1.55 7.17
CA LEU A 134 -17.55 0.51 8.01
C LEU A 134 -19.04 0.76 8.22
N SER A 135 -19.84 -0.29 8.42
CA SER A 135 -21.25 -0.12 8.78
C SER A 135 -21.37 0.34 10.24
N LEU A 136 -21.97 1.50 10.49
CA LEU A 136 -22.12 2.02 11.85
C LEU A 136 -22.92 1.08 12.76
N LYS A 137 -23.91 0.36 12.21
CA LYS A 137 -24.71 -0.62 12.96
C LYS A 137 -23.84 -1.77 13.52
N ILE A 138 -22.77 -2.13 12.83
CA ILE A 138 -21.89 -3.25 13.16
C ILE A 138 -20.63 -2.75 13.89
N PHE A 139 -20.15 -1.54 13.58
CA PHE A 139 -18.88 -0.97 14.06
C PHE A 139 -19.10 0.37 14.76
N PRO A 140 -19.86 0.45 15.87
CA PRO A 140 -20.17 1.73 16.52
C PRO A 140 -18.93 2.46 17.07
N TRP A 141 -17.86 1.74 17.39
CA TRP A 141 -16.58 2.29 17.86
C TRP A 141 -15.84 3.13 16.80
N GLY A 142 -16.13 2.91 15.52
CA GLY A 142 -15.49 3.63 14.41
C GLY A 142 -16.23 4.90 13.98
N PHE A 143 -17.13 5.43 14.79
CA PHE A 143 -17.97 6.57 14.42
C PHE A 143 -17.16 7.76 13.89
N TYR A 144 -17.55 8.23 12.69
CA TYR A 144 -16.96 9.38 12.02
C TYR A 144 -18.03 10.44 11.75
N ALA A 145 -18.04 11.51 12.54
CA ALA A 145 -19.10 12.52 12.54
C ALA A 145 -19.36 13.18 11.18
N ARG A 146 -18.30 13.40 10.39
CA ARG A 146 -18.39 14.08 9.09
C ARG A 146 -19.20 13.29 8.06
N SER A 147 -19.10 11.97 8.05
CA SER A 147 -19.82 11.09 7.12
C SER A 147 -21.03 10.41 7.75
N LYS A 148 -21.24 10.56 9.07
CA LYS A 148 -22.23 9.82 9.87
C LYS A 148 -22.13 8.30 9.69
N GLN A 149 -20.92 7.79 9.44
CA GLN A 149 -20.60 6.38 9.23
C GLN A 149 -19.44 6.00 10.16
N ALA A 150 -19.25 4.70 10.37
CA ALA A 150 -18.02 4.21 10.97
C ALA A 150 -16.94 4.13 9.89
N ALA A 151 -15.70 4.50 10.23
CA ALA A 151 -14.58 4.41 9.31
C ALA A 151 -13.23 4.40 10.02
N LEU A 152 -12.25 3.75 9.39
CA LEU A 152 -10.83 3.88 9.66
C LEU A 152 -10.14 4.56 8.48
N LYS A 153 -8.95 5.07 8.71
CA LYS A 153 -8.11 5.65 7.66
C LYS A 153 -6.80 4.87 7.57
N LEU A 154 -6.51 4.35 6.38
CA LEU A 154 -5.22 3.74 6.05
C LEU A 154 -4.35 4.81 5.39
N HIS A 155 -3.23 5.16 6.03
CA HIS A 155 -2.19 6.01 5.48
C HIS A 155 -1.09 5.13 4.90
N LEU A 156 -0.57 5.55 3.76
CA LEU A 156 0.44 4.80 3.03
C LEU A 156 1.53 5.72 2.48
N MET A 157 2.76 5.28 2.61
CA MET A 157 3.90 5.79 1.88
C MET A 157 4.28 4.71 0.86
N LEU A 158 4.00 4.98 -0.41
CA LEU A 158 4.25 4.07 -1.52
C LEU A 158 5.55 4.47 -2.22
N SER A 159 6.50 3.54 -2.33
CA SER A 159 7.68 3.75 -3.19
C SER A 159 7.23 3.87 -4.65
N LEU A 160 7.69 4.90 -5.35
CA LEU A 160 7.45 5.04 -6.78
C LEU A 160 8.29 4.05 -7.60
N GLN A 161 9.39 3.54 -7.05
CA GLN A 161 10.12 2.41 -7.59
C GLN A 161 9.45 1.11 -7.14
N GLY A 162 8.97 0.32 -8.07
CA GLY A 162 8.29 -0.96 -7.81
C GLY A 162 6.86 -0.86 -7.26
N HIS A 163 6.34 0.34 -6.98
CA HIS A 163 4.97 0.61 -6.51
C HIS A 163 4.56 -0.19 -5.26
N LEU A 164 5.48 -0.27 -4.28
CA LEU A 164 5.31 -1.06 -3.07
C LEU A 164 5.13 -0.19 -1.83
N PRO A 165 4.31 -0.65 -0.85
CA PRO A 165 4.27 -0.03 0.46
C PRO A 165 5.66 0.01 1.12
N ALA A 166 6.14 1.20 1.44
CA ALA A 166 7.38 1.42 2.19
C ALA A 166 7.08 1.71 3.67
N TRP A 167 5.91 2.24 3.96
CA TRP A 167 5.41 2.49 5.30
C TRP A 167 3.87 2.60 5.27
N ALA A 168 3.21 2.17 6.34
CA ALA A 168 1.76 2.31 6.48
C ALA A 168 1.35 2.53 7.95
N ALA A 169 0.19 3.15 8.16
CA ALA A 169 -0.44 3.27 9.47
C ALA A 169 -1.97 3.31 9.36
N ILE A 170 -2.64 2.76 10.36
CA ILE A 170 -4.10 2.81 10.47
C ILE A 170 -4.45 3.78 11.60
N THR A 171 -5.30 4.75 11.31
CA THR A 171 -5.81 5.73 12.27
C THR A 171 -7.34 5.78 12.25
N GLU A 172 -7.91 6.50 13.18
CA GLU A 172 -9.31 6.90 13.11
C GLU A 172 -9.55 7.80 11.88
N ALA A 173 -10.73 7.74 11.31
CA ALA A 173 -11.05 8.46 10.07
C ALA A 173 -10.92 9.99 10.17
N HIS A 174 -11.12 10.55 11.36
CA HIS A 174 -10.99 12.00 11.60
C HIS A 174 -9.55 12.49 11.78
N PHE A 175 -8.56 11.58 11.87
CA PHE A 175 -7.16 11.97 12.02
C PHE A 175 -6.72 12.81 10.81
N PRO A 176 -6.17 14.04 11.03
CA PRO A 176 -5.78 14.91 9.94
C PRO A 176 -4.57 14.35 9.17
N ASP A 177 -4.66 14.32 7.83
CA ASP A 177 -3.63 13.73 6.96
C ASP A 177 -2.25 14.35 7.21
N MET A 178 -2.18 15.67 7.35
CA MET A 178 -0.90 16.35 7.61
C MET A 178 -0.19 15.89 8.89
N LYS A 179 -0.92 15.42 9.91
CA LYS A 179 -0.31 14.95 11.16
C LYS A 179 0.41 13.62 11.01
N ILE A 180 0.16 12.89 9.92
CA ILE A 180 0.89 11.63 9.66
C ILE A 180 2.38 11.89 9.36
N LEU A 181 2.72 13.10 8.89
CA LEU A 181 4.09 13.53 8.67
C LEU A 181 4.94 13.53 9.96
N ASP A 182 4.30 13.53 11.13
CA ASP A 182 4.99 13.40 12.43
C ASP A 182 5.41 11.95 12.74
N ARG A 183 4.89 10.96 11.98
CA ARG A 183 5.08 9.52 12.22
C ARG A 183 5.92 8.82 11.15
N ILE A 184 6.03 9.41 9.95
CA ILE A 184 6.80 8.80 8.86
C ILE A 184 8.31 8.91 9.12
N PRO A 185 9.11 7.92 8.68
CA PRO A 185 10.56 8.04 8.68
C PRO A 185 11.00 9.10 7.66
N ILE A 186 11.82 10.05 8.09
CA ILE A 186 12.43 11.05 7.22
C ILE A 186 13.93 10.79 7.22
N HIS A 187 14.48 10.49 6.04
CA HIS A 187 15.91 10.30 5.84
C HIS A 187 16.43 11.28 4.80
N PRO A 188 17.71 11.68 4.86
CA PRO A 188 18.34 12.51 3.84
C PRO A 188 18.12 11.92 2.44
N GLY A 189 17.78 12.78 1.48
CA GLY A 189 17.54 12.36 0.09
C GLY A 189 16.15 11.79 -0.21
N PHE A 190 15.30 11.53 0.79
CA PHE A 190 13.92 11.09 0.56
C PHE A 190 13.10 12.20 -0.10
N PHE A 191 12.33 11.85 -1.14
CA PHE A 191 11.36 12.70 -1.79
C PHE A 191 9.95 12.29 -1.41
N PHE A 192 9.19 13.20 -0.80
CA PHE A 192 7.79 12.98 -0.43
C PHE A 192 6.87 13.71 -1.41
N ILE A 193 6.08 12.97 -2.15
CA ILE A 193 5.11 13.50 -3.12
C ILE A 193 3.71 13.42 -2.50
N MET A 194 3.07 14.58 -2.33
CA MET A 194 1.89 14.72 -1.49
C MET A 194 0.81 15.59 -2.13
N ASP A 195 -0.46 15.31 -1.83
CA ASP A 195 -1.56 16.20 -2.20
C ASP A 195 -1.65 17.42 -1.23
N ARG A 196 -2.50 18.38 -1.58
CA ARG A 196 -2.77 19.61 -0.80
C ARG A 196 -3.25 19.36 0.63
N GLY A 197 -3.76 18.17 0.95
CA GLY A 197 -4.15 17.77 2.30
C GLY A 197 -2.98 17.76 3.28
N TYR A 198 -1.77 17.53 2.78
CA TYR A 198 -0.53 17.46 3.54
C TYR A 198 0.20 18.80 3.67
N LEU A 199 -0.33 19.89 3.08
CA LEU A 199 0.32 21.20 3.12
C LEU A 199 0.27 21.79 4.53
N ASP A 200 1.35 21.59 5.26
CA ASP A 200 1.63 22.21 6.56
C ASP A 200 3.09 22.67 6.60
N PHE A 201 3.31 23.98 6.63
CA PHE A 201 4.65 24.56 6.50
C PHE A 201 5.62 24.18 7.61
N LEU A 202 5.14 23.93 8.84
CA LEU A 202 6.01 23.50 9.94
C LEU A 202 6.56 22.08 9.67
N ARG A 203 5.69 21.17 9.20
CA ARG A 203 6.07 19.79 8.90
C ARG A 203 6.93 19.70 7.65
N LEU A 204 6.62 20.50 6.63
CA LEU A 204 7.47 20.61 5.44
C LEU A 204 8.86 21.16 5.79
N TYR A 205 8.95 22.10 6.72
CA TYR A 205 10.24 22.60 7.22
C TYR A 205 11.05 21.52 7.98
N ARG A 206 10.38 20.65 8.74
CA ARG A 206 11.04 19.49 9.36
C ARG A 206 11.62 18.52 8.33
N ILE A 207 10.92 18.28 7.21
CA ILE A 207 11.46 17.48 6.11
C ILE A 207 12.70 18.17 5.53
N ASP A 208 12.66 19.45 5.29
CA ASP A 208 13.77 20.24 4.78
C ASP A 208 14.99 20.24 5.75
N GLN A 209 14.77 20.39 7.05
CA GLN A 209 15.82 20.32 8.07
C GLN A 209 16.47 18.93 8.18
N ALA A 210 15.72 17.88 7.87
CA ALA A 210 16.22 16.51 7.83
C ALA A 210 16.88 16.16 6.47
N HIS A 211 17.16 17.16 5.62
CA HIS A 211 17.70 16.98 4.26
C HIS A 211 16.85 16.09 3.36
N GLY A 212 15.54 16.00 3.64
CA GLY A 212 14.55 15.42 2.76
C GLY A 212 13.98 16.45 1.80
N PHE A 213 13.37 15.97 0.73
CA PHE A 213 12.72 16.79 -0.29
C PHE A 213 11.22 16.51 -0.31
N PHE A 214 10.47 17.46 -0.80
CA PHE A 214 9.04 17.28 -1.02
C PHE A 214 8.56 17.91 -2.31
N VAL A 215 7.48 17.37 -2.86
CA VAL A 215 6.64 17.99 -3.89
C VAL A 215 5.21 17.93 -3.37
N VAL A 216 4.62 19.08 -3.09
CA VAL A 216 3.27 19.16 -2.54
C VAL A 216 2.41 20.14 -3.33
N ARG A 217 1.15 19.76 -3.60
CA ARG A 217 0.19 20.66 -4.24
C ARG A 217 -0.18 21.81 -3.30
N SER A 218 -0.07 23.04 -3.80
CA SER A 218 -0.44 24.24 -3.03
C SER A 218 -1.95 24.39 -2.91
N LYS A 219 -2.38 25.04 -1.83
CA LYS A 219 -3.75 25.55 -1.70
C LYS A 219 -3.86 26.94 -2.34
N HIS A 220 -4.99 27.25 -2.95
CA HIS A 220 -5.21 28.50 -3.68
C HIS A 220 -5.06 29.78 -2.82
N HIS A 221 -5.35 29.70 -1.53
CA HIS A 221 -5.27 30.84 -0.60
C HIS A 221 -3.84 31.15 -0.12
N VAL A 222 -2.84 30.33 -0.47
CA VAL A 222 -1.45 30.61 -0.08
C VAL A 222 -0.89 31.76 -0.92
N LYS A 223 -0.43 32.81 -0.24
CA LYS A 223 0.13 34.01 -0.89
C LYS A 223 1.66 33.95 -0.90
N PHE A 224 2.22 34.27 -2.04
CA PHE A 224 3.67 34.27 -2.29
C PHE A 224 4.18 35.65 -2.73
N SER A 225 5.44 35.94 -2.41
CA SER A 225 6.22 36.99 -3.02
C SER A 225 7.18 36.35 -4.01
N LEU A 226 7.16 36.80 -5.25
CA LEU A 226 8.09 36.35 -6.28
C LEU A 226 9.49 36.85 -5.96
N VAL A 227 10.49 35.98 -6.10
CA VAL A 227 11.92 36.31 -5.95
C VAL A 227 12.59 36.26 -7.34
N GLU A 228 12.32 35.15 -8.07
CA GLU A 228 12.95 34.88 -9.35
C GLU A 228 11.97 34.07 -10.23
N SER A 229 12.06 34.27 -11.56
CA SER A 229 11.31 33.47 -12.53
C SER A 229 12.26 32.90 -13.57
N ARG A 230 12.16 31.59 -13.83
CA ARG A 230 12.95 30.88 -14.82
C ARG A 230 12.15 30.66 -16.09
N PRO A 231 12.78 30.61 -17.26
CA PRO A 231 12.11 30.22 -18.49
C PRO A 231 11.66 28.76 -18.39
N VAL A 232 10.50 28.44 -18.94
CA VAL A 232 9.93 27.07 -18.98
C VAL A 232 9.57 26.67 -20.40
N PRO A 233 9.79 25.39 -20.79
CA PRO A 233 9.35 24.88 -22.08
C PRO A 233 7.82 24.79 -22.08
N LYS A 234 7.18 25.55 -23.00
CA LYS A 234 5.70 25.58 -23.09
C LYS A 234 5.09 24.28 -23.57
N GLU A 235 5.83 23.50 -24.34
CA GLU A 235 5.42 22.22 -24.95
C GLU A 235 5.13 21.12 -23.91
N GLN A 236 5.70 21.22 -22.72
CA GLN A 236 5.53 20.24 -21.64
C GLN A 236 4.43 20.60 -20.62
N ASN A 237 3.44 21.40 -21.03
CA ASN A 237 2.37 21.88 -20.12
C ASN A 237 2.87 22.69 -18.91
N LEU A 238 4.13 23.07 -18.87
CA LEU A 238 4.69 23.94 -17.85
C LEU A 238 4.27 25.40 -18.13
N ARG A 239 3.91 26.11 -17.06
CA ARG A 239 3.47 27.51 -17.14
C ARG A 239 4.37 28.46 -16.36
N ALA A 240 4.99 27.99 -15.28
CA ALA A 240 5.94 28.79 -14.51
C ALA A 240 6.88 27.89 -13.70
N ASP A 241 8.12 28.36 -13.54
CA ASP A 241 9.11 27.85 -12.59
C ASP A 241 9.72 29.04 -11.85
N GLN A 242 9.44 29.17 -10.57
CA GLN A 242 9.71 30.39 -9.82
C GLN A 242 10.27 30.08 -8.44
N THR A 243 11.22 30.89 -8.00
CA THR A 243 11.60 31.00 -6.59
C THR A 243 10.66 31.97 -5.89
N VAL A 244 10.03 31.54 -4.83
CA VAL A 244 9.05 32.33 -4.07
C VAL A 244 9.34 32.31 -2.58
N LYS A 245 8.88 33.36 -1.88
CA LYS A 245 8.83 33.41 -0.41
C LYS A 245 7.38 33.47 0.05
N LEU A 246 7.08 32.85 1.16
CA LEU A 246 5.75 32.94 1.78
C LEU A 246 5.50 34.40 2.21
N LYS A 247 4.29 34.94 1.94
CA LYS A 247 3.99 36.36 2.20
C LYS A 247 3.46 36.58 3.63
N SER A 248 2.66 35.64 4.16
CA SER A 248 2.11 35.73 5.51
C SER A 248 3.19 35.62 6.58
N ALA A 249 3.19 36.48 7.59
CA ALA A 249 4.14 36.44 8.72
C ALA A 249 4.10 35.09 9.44
N TRP A 250 2.88 34.55 9.65
CA TRP A 250 2.68 33.24 10.28
C TRP A 250 3.31 32.09 9.45
N SER A 251 3.13 32.10 8.14
CA SER A 251 3.71 31.08 7.26
C SER A 251 5.23 31.21 7.17
N LYS A 252 5.78 32.44 7.10
CA LYS A 252 7.23 32.71 7.13
C LYS A 252 7.89 32.18 8.39
N LYS A 253 7.25 32.32 9.56
CA LYS A 253 7.78 31.79 10.80
C LYS A 253 7.89 30.27 10.79
N LYS A 254 6.96 29.58 10.08
CA LYS A 254 6.92 28.13 9.98
C LYS A 254 7.89 27.55 8.92
N PHE A 255 8.06 28.26 7.82
CA PHE A 255 9.00 27.90 6.74
C PHE A 255 9.73 29.17 6.30
N PRO A 256 10.89 29.49 6.89
CA PRO A 256 11.60 30.75 6.66
C PRO A 256 12.38 30.80 5.35
N ARG A 257 12.64 29.64 4.71
CA ARG A 257 13.42 29.51 3.50
C ARG A 257 12.60 29.81 2.24
N PRO A 258 13.23 30.17 1.12
CA PRO A 258 12.56 30.21 -0.18
C PRO A 258 12.03 28.82 -0.55
N LEU A 259 10.96 28.81 -1.31
CA LEU A 259 10.37 27.63 -1.95
C LEU A 259 10.43 27.79 -3.46
N ARG A 260 10.50 26.70 -4.17
CA ARG A 260 10.30 26.65 -5.60
C ARG A 260 8.86 26.36 -5.91
N ARG A 261 8.25 27.16 -6.78
CA ARG A 261 6.88 27.01 -7.25
C ARG A 261 6.90 26.63 -8.71
N VAL A 262 6.43 25.43 -9.04
CA VAL A 262 6.27 24.96 -10.41
C VAL A 262 4.77 24.92 -10.71
N THR A 263 4.36 25.58 -11.81
CA THR A 263 2.96 25.58 -12.25
C THR A 263 2.83 24.74 -13.51
N VAL A 264 1.93 23.76 -13.46
CA VAL A 264 1.66 22.80 -14.54
C VAL A 264 0.21 22.94 -14.97
N TYR A 265 -0.06 22.93 -16.26
CA TYR A 265 -1.42 22.81 -16.78
C TYR A 265 -1.78 21.32 -16.93
N ASP A 266 -2.88 20.94 -16.35
CA ASP A 266 -3.47 19.62 -16.52
C ASP A 266 -4.54 19.69 -17.61
N PRO A 267 -4.29 19.12 -18.82
CA PRO A 267 -5.21 19.24 -19.94
C PRO A 267 -6.46 18.36 -19.75
N GLU A 268 -6.35 17.26 -19.03
CA GLU A 268 -7.45 16.33 -18.77
C GLU A 268 -8.52 16.98 -17.89
N HIS A 269 -8.09 17.61 -16.80
CA HIS A 269 -8.99 18.27 -15.85
C HIS A 269 -9.16 19.77 -16.12
N LYS A 270 -8.48 20.31 -17.14
CA LYS A 270 -8.50 21.74 -17.55
C LYS A 270 -8.20 22.70 -16.40
N LEU A 271 -7.22 22.37 -15.56
CA LEU A 271 -6.85 23.17 -14.39
C LEU A 271 -5.35 23.36 -14.25
N PHE A 272 -4.96 24.40 -13.49
CA PHE A 272 -3.57 24.65 -13.14
C PHE A 272 -3.24 23.98 -11.80
N LEU A 273 -2.19 23.18 -11.79
CA LEU A 273 -1.60 22.61 -10.59
C LEU A 273 -0.42 23.48 -10.17
N VAL A 274 -0.48 24.00 -8.95
CA VAL A 274 0.63 24.76 -8.36
C VAL A 274 1.35 23.82 -7.38
N LEU A 275 2.57 23.46 -7.71
CA LEU A 275 3.42 22.57 -6.93
C LEU A 275 4.46 23.38 -6.17
N LEU A 276 4.68 23.06 -4.91
CA LEU A 276 5.73 23.62 -4.07
C LEU A 276 6.75 22.53 -3.75
N THR A 277 8.02 22.91 -3.82
CA THR A 277 9.14 22.03 -3.46
C THR A 277 10.26 22.83 -2.82
N ASN A 278 11.09 22.15 -2.02
CA ASN A 278 12.38 22.66 -1.54
C ASN A 278 13.56 22.20 -2.42
N ASN A 279 13.30 21.45 -3.50
CA ASN A 279 14.34 21.03 -4.44
C ASN A 279 14.47 22.05 -5.57
N PHE A 280 15.70 22.61 -5.71
CA PHE A 280 16.07 23.56 -6.75
C PHE A 280 16.98 22.97 -7.84
N GLN A 281 17.37 21.69 -7.68
CA GLN A 281 18.34 21.04 -8.58
C GLN A 281 17.66 20.31 -9.74
N LEU A 282 16.56 19.58 -9.45
CA LEU A 282 15.85 18.84 -10.49
C LEU A 282 15.19 19.77 -11.51
N PRO A 283 15.17 19.41 -12.80
CA PRO A 283 14.42 20.14 -13.83
C PRO A 283 12.93 20.26 -13.49
N ALA A 284 12.27 21.35 -13.90
CA ALA A 284 10.83 21.54 -13.64
C ALA A 284 9.94 20.43 -14.24
N PRO A 285 10.24 19.85 -15.42
CA PRO A 285 9.53 18.70 -15.95
C PRO A 285 9.58 17.49 -15.02
N VAL A 286 10.73 17.23 -14.38
CA VAL A 286 10.91 16.12 -13.42
C VAL A 286 10.04 16.32 -12.17
N ILE A 287 9.94 17.55 -11.66
CA ILE A 287 9.04 17.89 -10.54
C ILE A 287 7.57 17.64 -10.93
N ALA A 288 7.17 18.00 -12.14
CA ALA A 288 5.83 17.74 -12.66
C ALA A 288 5.55 16.25 -12.80
N GLU A 289 6.51 15.49 -13.32
CA GLU A 289 6.41 14.03 -13.48
C GLU A 289 6.32 13.32 -12.14
N LEU A 290 7.14 13.69 -11.16
CA LEU A 290 7.03 13.15 -9.79
C LEU A 290 5.61 13.33 -9.24
N TYR A 291 5.03 14.52 -9.43
CA TYR A 291 3.67 14.76 -8.95
C TYR A 291 2.63 13.94 -9.73
N ARG A 292 2.78 13.76 -11.03
CA ARG A 292 1.92 12.91 -11.85
C ARG A 292 1.94 11.47 -11.36
N ARG A 293 3.11 10.95 -11.01
CA ARG A 293 3.27 9.57 -10.48
C ARG A 293 2.66 9.37 -9.10
N ARG A 294 2.31 10.43 -8.36
CA ARG A 294 1.56 10.33 -7.11
C ARG A 294 0.29 9.48 -7.27
N TRP A 295 -0.34 9.50 -8.46
CA TRP A 295 -1.53 8.72 -8.74
C TRP A 295 -1.36 7.21 -8.48
N GLN A 296 -0.16 6.69 -8.49
CA GLN A 296 0.12 5.28 -8.20
C GLN A 296 -0.36 4.84 -6.82
N VAL A 297 -0.34 5.73 -5.82
CA VAL A 297 -0.86 5.40 -4.49
C VAL A 297 -2.38 5.26 -4.48
N GLU A 298 -3.09 6.02 -5.30
CA GLU A 298 -4.55 5.89 -5.46
C GLU A 298 -4.91 4.57 -6.16
N LEU A 299 -4.15 4.19 -7.18
CA LEU A 299 -4.29 2.88 -7.83
C LEU A 299 -4.03 1.73 -6.86
N PHE A 300 -3.02 1.84 -6.00
CA PHE A 300 -2.78 0.87 -4.94
C PHE A 300 -3.97 0.76 -3.98
N PHE A 301 -4.54 1.88 -3.52
CA PHE A 301 -5.71 1.85 -2.65
C PHE A 301 -6.94 1.25 -3.34
N LYS A 302 -7.15 1.57 -4.62
CA LYS A 302 -8.22 0.96 -5.41
C LYS A 302 -8.02 -0.54 -5.48
N TRP A 303 -6.80 -0.98 -5.78
CA TRP A 303 -6.44 -2.38 -5.89
C TRP A 303 -6.66 -3.13 -4.56
N ILE A 304 -6.12 -2.63 -3.45
CA ILE A 304 -6.23 -3.30 -2.15
C ILE A 304 -7.69 -3.39 -1.66
N LYS A 305 -8.50 -2.37 -1.95
CA LYS A 305 -9.93 -2.39 -1.61
C LYS A 305 -10.75 -3.37 -2.46
N GLN A 306 -10.38 -3.56 -3.72
CA GLN A 306 -11.09 -4.44 -4.64
C GLN A 306 -10.70 -5.90 -4.47
N HIS A 307 -9.40 -6.16 -4.28
CA HIS A 307 -8.85 -7.51 -4.35
C HIS A 307 -8.55 -8.16 -3.00
N LEU A 308 -8.48 -7.35 -1.94
CA LEU A 308 -8.27 -7.86 -0.60
C LEU A 308 -9.51 -7.55 0.26
N LYS A 309 -10.53 -8.37 0.16
CA LYS A 309 -11.83 -8.41 0.90
C LYS A 309 -11.97 -7.44 2.10
N ILE A 310 -11.66 -6.16 1.90
CA ILE A 310 -11.83 -5.12 2.92
C ILE A 310 -13.31 -4.76 3.15
N PRO A 311 -14.25 -4.87 2.18
CA PRO A 311 -15.65 -4.58 2.43
C PRO A 311 -16.36 -5.57 3.38
N GLY A 312 -15.86 -6.81 3.48
CA GLY A 312 -16.39 -7.85 4.39
C GLY A 312 -15.39 -8.14 5.53
N PHE A 313 -15.68 -7.71 6.76
CA PHE A 313 -14.78 -7.93 7.88
C PHE A 313 -15.08 -9.25 8.60
N TYR A 314 -14.01 -9.96 8.96
CA TYR A 314 -14.04 -11.25 9.67
C TYR A 314 -14.37 -11.12 11.17
N GLY A 315 -14.60 -9.93 11.66
CA GLY A 315 -14.97 -9.66 13.05
C GLY A 315 -15.33 -8.19 13.25
N HIS A 316 -16.06 -7.90 14.33
CA HIS A 316 -16.66 -6.58 14.57
C HIS A 316 -15.84 -5.70 15.53
N SER A 317 -14.85 -6.24 16.22
CA SER A 317 -13.97 -5.44 17.09
C SER A 317 -12.96 -4.64 16.25
N GLU A 318 -12.54 -3.50 16.77
CA GLU A 318 -11.47 -2.69 16.15
C GLU A 318 -10.21 -3.53 15.89
N ASN A 319 -9.85 -4.37 16.87
CA ASN A 319 -8.71 -5.29 16.75
C ASN A 319 -8.85 -6.24 15.55
N ALA A 320 -10.03 -6.85 15.36
CA ALA A 320 -10.29 -7.75 14.25
C ALA A 320 -10.16 -7.06 12.88
N VAL A 321 -10.70 -5.85 12.77
CA VAL A 321 -10.60 -5.04 11.56
C VAL A 321 -9.14 -4.69 11.25
N ARG A 322 -8.38 -4.26 12.26
CA ARG A 322 -6.95 -3.95 12.09
C ARG A 322 -6.13 -5.19 11.72
N CYS A 323 -6.38 -6.35 12.34
CA CYS A 323 -5.74 -7.63 11.98
C CYS A 323 -5.99 -7.95 10.51
N GLN A 324 -7.22 -7.80 10.03
CA GLN A 324 -7.56 -8.10 8.64
C GLN A 324 -6.90 -7.14 7.64
N ILE A 325 -6.89 -5.84 7.92
CA ILE A 325 -6.22 -4.85 7.04
C ILE A 325 -4.73 -5.16 6.96
N TRP A 326 -4.07 -5.42 8.08
CA TRP A 326 -2.64 -5.75 8.07
C TRP A 326 -2.35 -7.09 7.40
N SER A 327 -3.22 -8.11 7.59
CA SER A 327 -3.09 -9.38 6.86
C SER A 327 -3.20 -9.18 5.34
N ALA A 328 -4.10 -8.29 4.91
CA ALA A 328 -4.24 -7.94 3.51
C ALA A 328 -2.96 -7.29 2.95
N VAL A 329 -2.36 -6.34 3.69
CA VAL A 329 -1.07 -5.74 3.32
C VAL A 329 0.05 -6.79 3.27
N CYS A 330 0.11 -7.71 4.26
CA CYS A 330 1.07 -8.81 4.25
C CYS A 330 0.90 -9.72 3.04
N THR A 331 -0.34 -10.09 2.71
CA THR A 331 -0.66 -10.92 1.55
C THR A 331 -0.20 -10.28 0.24
N TYR A 332 -0.49 -8.99 0.06
CA TYR A 332 0.00 -8.23 -1.08
C TYR A 332 1.53 -8.29 -1.20
N LEU A 333 2.22 -8.01 -0.10
CA LEU A 333 3.69 -7.99 -0.08
C LEU A 333 4.30 -9.36 -0.35
N MET A 334 3.71 -10.45 0.21
CA MET A 334 4.19 -11.81 -0.06
C MET A 334 4.07 -12.16 -1.53
N VAL A 335 2.95 -11.83 -2.18
CA VAL A 335 2.77 -12.08 -3.61
C VAL A 335 3.71 -11.22 -4.45
N ALA A 336 3.91 -9.95 -4.07
CA ALA A 336 4.85 -9.06 -4.77
C ALA A 336 6.31 -9.55 -4.64
N ILE A 337 6.72 -10.03 -3.45
CA ILE A 337 8.04 -10.62 -3.22
C ILE A 337 8.23 -11.83 -4.13
N LEU A 338 7.28 -12.77 -4.15
CA LEU A 338 7.35 -13.96 -5.00
C LEU A 338 7.40 -13.62 -6.48
N LYS A 339 6.55 -12.69 -6.94
CA LYS A 339 6.58 -12.20 -8.31
C LYS A 339 8.00 -11.79 -8.71
N LYS A 340 8.69 -11.05 -7.86
CA LYS A 340 10.05 -10.57 -8.13
C LYS A 340 11.08 -11.67 -8.04
N GLU A 341 11.03 -12.54 -7.03
CA GLU A 341 11.98 -13.65 -6.82
C GLU A 341 11.90 -14.67 -7.94
N LEU A 342 10.71 -14.93 -8.46
CA LEU A 342 10.48 -15.90 -9.55
C LEU A 342 10.54 -15.27 -10.95
N GLY A 343 10.75 -13.96 -11.08
CA GLY A 343 10.80 -13.27 -12.36
C GLY A 343 9.50 -13.31 -13.17
N ILE A 344 8.33 -13.37 -12.49
CA ILE A 344 7.03 -13.54 -13.14
C ILE A 344 6.62 -12.25 -13.85
N SER A 345 6.28 -12.34 -15.13
CA SER A 345 5.81 -11.21 -15.97
C SER A 345 4.38 -10.78 -15.65
N LYS A 346 3.48 -11.74 -15.33
CA LYS A 346 2.07 -11.47 -15.02
C LYS A 346 1.88 -10.38 -13.98
N THR A 347 0.79 -9.63 -14.10
CA THR A 347 0.41 -8.60 -13.11
C THR A 347 0.06 -9.23 -11.76
N LEU A 348 0.13 -8.46 -10.68
CA LEU A 348 -0.29 -8.94 -9.34
C LEU A 348 -1.77 -9.34 -9.31
N TYR A 349 -2.60 -8.73 -10.15
CA TYR A 349 -4.01 -9.09 -10.30
C TYR A 349 -4.16 -10.50 -10.88
N GLU A 350 -3.52 -10.78 -12.01
CA GLU A 350 -3.55 -12.10 -12.66
C GLU A 350 -3.03 -13.19 -11.73
N ILE A 351 -1.90 -12.91 -11.06
CA ILE A 351 -1.31 -13.83 -10.07
C ILE A 351 -2.32 -14.19 -8.99
N LEU A 352 -3.02 -13.19 -8.41
CA LEU A 352 -4.01 -13.44 -7.37
C LEU A 352 -5.23 -14.20 -7.88
N GLN A 353 -5.70 -13.93 -9.11
CA GLN A 353 -6.80 -14.69 -9.71
C GLN A 353 -6.41 -16.18 -9.85
N ILE A 354 -5.23 -16.45 -10.38
CA ILE A 354 -4.72 -17.82 -10.57
C ILE A 354 -4.58 -18.52 -9.20
N ILE A 355 -3.95 -17.85 -8.22
CA ILE A 355 -3.75 -18.39 -6.88
C ILE A 355 -5.09 -18.68 -6.18
N SER A 356 -6.10 -17.84 -6.38
CA SER A 356 -7.38 -17.94 -5.68
C SER A 356 -8.10 -19.29 -5.90
N VAL A 357 -7.90 -19.91 -7.06
CA VAL A 357 -8.49 -21.19 -7.44
C VAL A 357 -7.51 -22.38 -7.27
N ASN A 358 -6.21 -22.11 -7.19
CA ASN A 358 -5.17 -23.14 -7.14
C ASN A 358 -4.42 -23.20 -5.81
N ALA A 359 -4.93 -22.58 -4.74
CA ALA A 359 -4.22 -22.46 -3.46
C ALA A 359 -3.81 -23.81 -2.84
N PHE A 360 -4.55 -24.89 -3.12
CA PHE A 360 -4.31 -26.21 -2.61
C PHE A 360 -3.43 -27.09 -3.52
N GLU A 361 -3.21 -26.70 -4.75
CA GLU A 361 -2.42 -27.46 -5.70
C GLU A 361 -0.98 -27.64 -5.23
N GLN A 362 -0.44 -28.86 -5.46
CA GLN A 362 0.91 -29.26 -5.09
C GLN A 362 1.81 -29.28 -6.33
N MET A 363 2.17 -28.11 -6.82
CA MET A 363 3.06 -27.92 -7.95
C MET A 363 3.94 -26.69 -7.73
N PRO A 364 5.05 -26.51 -8.46
CA PRO A 364 5.85 -25.29 -8.37
C PRO A 364 5.04 -24.08 -8.79
N LEU A 365 5.06 -23.01 -7.96
CA LEU A 365 4.35 -21.76 -8.27
C LEU A 365 4.84 -21.13 -9.58
N ALA A 366 6.13 -21.25 -9.88
CA ALA A 366 6.70 -20.78 -11.14
C ALA A 366 6.08 -21.48 -12.36
N GLU A 367 5.80 -22.78 -12.26
CA GLU A 367 5.17 -23.56 -13.32
C GLU A 367 3.69 -23.16 -13.49
N LEU A 368 2.95 -23.01 -12.38
CA LEU A 368 1.56 -22.53 -12.40
C LEU A 368 1.43 -21.14 -13.05
N LEU A 369 2.41 -20.27 -12.84
CA LEU A 369 2.41 -18.89 -13.30
C LEU A 369 3.21 -18.67 -14.60
N ALA A 370 3.82 -19.72 -15.15
CA ALA A 370 4.47 -19.63 -16.45
C ALA A 370 3.47 -19.18 -17.55
N GLU A 371 3.96 -18.42 -18.51
CA GLU A 371 3.15 -18.05 -19.67
C GLU A 371 2.93 -19.29 -20.54
N ASN A 372 1.68 -19.68 -20.72
CA ASN A 372 1.31 -20.48 -21.87
C ASN A 372 1.23 -19.55 -23.08
N ASP A 373 2.33 -19.36 -23.78
CA ASP A 373 2.45 -18.49 -24.96
C ASP A 373 1.44 -18.81 -26.09
N GLN A 374 0.74 -19.94 -26.00
CA GLN A 374 -0.21 -20.37 -27.03
C GLN A 374 -1.61 -19.74 -26.89
N ILE A 375 -2.00 -19.21 -25.74
CA ILE A 375 -3.37 -18.67 -25.54
C ILE A 375 -3.43 -17.17 -25.82
N THR A 376 -2.34 -16.44 -25.57
CA THR A 376 -2.33 -14.96 -25.69
C THR A 376 -2.33 -14.50 -27.15
N GLN A 377 -1.81 -15.27 -28.09
CA GLN A 377 -1.84 -14.92 -29.53
C GLN A 377 -3.24 -15.04 -30.15
N GLN A 378 -4.11 -15.91 -29.65
CA GLN A 378 -5.47 -16.03 -30.19
C GLN A 378 -6.42 -14.91 -29.70
N ASP A 379 -6.27 -14.44 -28.46
CA ASP A 379 -7.12 -13.38 -27.92
C ASP A 379 -6.80 -11.99 -28.50
N ASP A 380 -5.55 -11.72 -28.82
CA ASP A 380 -5.15 -10.46 -29.47
C ASP A 380 -5.59 -10.42 -30.95
N TYR A 381 -5.59 -11.56 -31.64
CA TYR A 381 -6.16 -11.63 -32.99
C TYR A 381 -7.68 -11.45 -33.00
N GLN A 382 -8.42 -11.96 -32.02
CA GLN A 382 -9.86 -11.77 -31.94
C GLN A 382 -10.26 -10.31 -31.60
N LYS A 383 -9.49 -9.63 -30.75
CA LYS A 383 -9.70 -8.20 -30.46
C LYS A 383 -9.39 -7.28 -31.65
N LEU A 384 -8.38 -7.60 -32.45
CA LEU A 384 -8.09 -6.84 -33.67
C LEU A 384 -9.19 -6.99 -34.73
N PHE A 385 -9.88 -8.13 -34.81
CA PHE A 385 -10.98 -8.34 -35.73
C PHE A 385 -12.29 -7.68 -35.33
N MET A 386 -12.53 -7.43 -34.03
CA MET A 386 -13.75 -6.77 -33.54
C MET A 386 -13.72 -5.24 -33.66
N PHE A 387 -12.55 -4.61 -33.86
CA PHE A 387 -12.43 -3.16 -34.05
C PHE A 387 -12.47 -2.69 -35.50
N ASN A 388 -12.56 -3.59 -36.50
CA ASN A 388 -12.60 -3.22 -37.93
C ASN A 388 -13.99 -3.34 -38.59
N HIS A 389 -15.05 -3.51 -37.79
CA HIS A 389 -16.43 -3.49 -38.28
C HIS A 389 -17.35 -2.68 -37.34
N ASN A 390 -17.13 -1.36 -37.32
CA ASN A 390 -18.19 -0.37 -37.05
C ASN A 390 -17.75 1.00 -37.56
#